data_9e0e00312caff732877bc675111af104
#
_entry.id   9e0e00312caff732877bc675111af104
#
_cell.length_a   1.000
_cell.length_b   1.000
_cell.length_c   1.000
_cell.angle_alpha   90.00
_cell.angle_beta   90.00
_cell.angle_gamma   90.00
#
_symmetry.space_group_name_H-M   'P 1'
#
loop_
_entity.id
_entity.type
_entity.pdbx_description
1 polymer ?
#
loop_
_entity_poly.entity_id
_entity_poly.type
_entity_poly.pdbx_seq_one_letter_code
_entity_poly.pdbx_strand_id
1 'polypeptide(L)'
;MSDTMKGTGSCLCGAIRIIANNLSNKVGACHCGMCRKWGGGPLMAVNCGTDVSFEGEGNISVFNSSDWAERGFCNKCGSHLFYRLKERKQYIIPMGLFDDQETFVFNDQLFIDKKPSFYSFANKTNDMTEAEVLDKYAGN
;
A
#
# COMPACT_ATOMS: atom_id res chain seq x y z
N MET A 1 -18.26 -0.55 -14.93
CA MET A 1 -17.95 0.69 -14.20
C MET A 1 -16.67 0.53 -13.41
N SER A 2 -15.84 1.53 -13.46
CA SER A 2 -14.56 1.49 -12.77
C SER A 2 -14.72 1.74 -11.27
N ASP A 3 -14.00 0.95 -10.44
CA ASP A 3 -13.90 1.18 -9.00
C ASP A 3 -12.76 2.12 -8.66
N THR A 4 -12.15 2.74 -9.68
CA THR A 4 -11.03 3.65 -9.47
C THR A 4 -11.49 5.09 -9.37
N MET A 5 -10.72 5.87 -8.66
CA MET A 5 -11.01 7.28 -8.44
C MET A 5 -9.70 8.06 -8.37
N LYS A 6 -9.79 9.38 -8.46
CA LYS A 6 -8.64 10.25 -8.27
C LYS A 6 -8.53 10.59 -6.78
N GLY A 7 -7.31 10.54 -6.25
CA GLY A 7 -7.06 10.91 -4.87
C GLY A 7 -5.77 11.69 -4.72
N THR A 8 -5.72 12.54 -3.71
CA THR A 8 -4.53 13.28 -3.34
C THR A 8 -4.25 13.10 -1.86
N GLY A 9 -2.99 13.21 -1.50
CA GLY A 9 -2.58 13.05 -0.11
C GLY A 9 -1.21 13.64 0.13
N SER A 10 -0.69 13.44 1.32
CA SER A 10 0.63 13.96 1.68
C SER A 10 1.25 13.15 2.81
N CYS A 11 2.56 13.26 2.96
CA CYS A 11 3.24 12.75 4.14
C CYS A 11 2.94 13.64 5.35
N LEU A 12 3.33 13.20 6.51
CA LEU A 12 3.01 13.89 7.77
C LEU A 12 3.55 15.32 7.80
N CYS A 13 4.76 15.55 7.33
CA CYS A 13 5.35 16.89 7.34
C CYS A 13 4.96 17.76 6.15
N GLY A 14 4.26 17.18 5.16
CA GLY A 14 3.82 17.91 3.99
C GLY A 14 4.86 18.12 2.91
N ALA A 15 6.10 17.66 3.11
CA ALA A 15 7.15 17.84 2.10
C ALA A 15 6.85 17.10 0.79
N ILE A 16 6.06 16.04 0.87
CA ILE A 16 5.69 15.24 -0.29
C ILE A 16 4.18 15.23 -0.43
N ARG A 17 3.73 15.57 -1.65
CA ARG A 17 2.32 15.48 -2.01
C ARG A 17 2.15 14.36 -3.02
N ILE A 18 1.08 13.59 -2.85
CA ILE A 18 0.78 12.41 -3.67
C ILE A 18 -0.43 12.74 -4.55
N ILE A 19 -0.31 12.44 -5.83
CA ILE A 19 -1.42 12.55 -6.79
C ILE A 19 -1.58 11.19 -7.44
N ALA A 20 -2.70 10.52 -7.16
CA ALA A 20 -3.03 9.23 -7.74
C ALA A 20 -4.27 9.39 -8.61
N ASN A 21 -4.16 9.11 -9.90
CA ASN A 21 -5.26 9.33 -10.84
C ASN A 21 -6.21 8.13 -10.96
N ASN A 22 -5.77 6.94 -10.57
CA ASN A 22 -6.56 5.72 -10.68
C ASN A 22 -6.40 4.84 -9.46
N LEU A 23 -6.70 5.37 -8.27
CA LEU A 23 -6.61 4.55 -7.08
C LEU A 23 -7.87 3.71 -6.89
N SER A 24 -7.69 2.51 -6.38
CA SER A 24 -8.80 1.66 -5.98
C SER A 24 -9.32 2.10 -4.61
N ASN A 25 -10.64 2.06 -4.40
CA ASN A 25 -11.19 2.36 -3.09
C ASN A 25 -11.17 1.15 -2.15
N LYS A 26 -10.66 0.01 -2.63
CA LYS A 26 -10.64 -1.23 -1.85
C LYS A 26 -9.34 -1.35 -1.07
N VAL A 27 -9.45 -1.22 0.25
CA VAL A 27 -8.29 -1.31 1.14
C VAL A 27 -7.96 -2.78 1.41
N GLY A 28 -6.68 -3.12 1.30
CA GLY A 28 -6.18 -4.43 1.68
C GLY A 28 -5.23 -4.31 2.86
N ALA A 29 -5.22 -5.31 3.71
CA ALA A 29 -4.27 -5.41 4.82
C ALA A 29 -3.29 -6.56 4.54
N CYS A 30 -2.00 -6.26 4.47
CA CYS A 30 -0.97 -7.27 4.26
C CYS A 30 -0.30 -7.62 5.58
N HIS A 31 -0.37 -8.91 5.95
CA HIS A 31 0.19 -9.40 7.21
C HIS A 31 1.57 -10.04 7.07
N CYS A 32 2.22 -9.91 5.91
CA CYS A 32 3.52 -10.53 5.70
C CYS A 32 4.58 -9.96 6.64
N GLY A 33 5.64 -10.72 6.87
CA GLY A 33 6.69 -10.32 7.80
C GLY A 33 7.36 -9.01 7.44
N MET A 34 7.56 -8.75 6.13
CA MET A 34 8.18 -7.49 5.69
C MET A 34 7.28 -6.29 5.99
N CYS A 35 5.98 -6.40 5.70
CA CYS A 35 5.04 -5.30 5.94
C CYS A 35 4.92 -5.02 7.45
N ARG A 36 4.87 -6.07 8.27
CA ARG A 36 4.80 -5.92 9.72
C ARG A 36 6.08 -5.30 10.29
N LYS A 37 7.22 -5.70 9.76
CA LYS A 37 8.50 -5.15 10.20
C LYS A 37 8.66 -3.69 9.79
N TRP A 38 8.25 -3.36 8.57
CA TRP A 38 8.38 -2.00 8.05
C TRP A 38 7.47 -1.03 8.78
N GLY A 39 6.21 -1.40 8.98
CA GLY A 39 5.21 -0.50 9.54
C GLY A 39 4.81 -0.73 10.98
N GLY A 40 5.26 -1.85 11.58
CA GLY A 40 4.89 -2.18 12.95
C GLY A 40 3.59 -2.96 13.09
N GLY A 41 2.91 -3.23 11.99
CA GLY A 41 1.65 -3.96 11.95
C GLY A 41 1.29 -4.28 10.51
N PRO A 42 0.05 -4.68 10.25
CA PRO A 42 -0.35 -4.95 8.87
C PRO A 42 -0.27 -3.67 8.03
N LEU A 43 0.16 -3.79 6.79
CA LEU A 43 0.14 -2.67 5.87
C LEU A 43 -1.26 -2.53 5.28
N MET A 44 -1.96 -1.47 5.65
CA MET A 44 -3.28 -1.17 5.13
C MET A 44 -3.13 -0.15 4.01
N ALA A 45 -3.40 -0.59 2.78
CA ALA A 45 -3.07 0.20 1.60
C ALA A 45 -4.05 -0.03 0.48
N VAL A 46 -4.00 0.86 -0.52
CA VAL A 46 -4.82 0.75 -1.72
C VAL A 46 -3.92 0.68 -2.95
N ASN A 47 -4.41 -0.04 -3.96
CA ASN A 47 -3.73 -0.15 -5.24
C ASN A 47 -3.98 1.12 -6.04
N CYS A 48 -2.91 1.82 -6.39
CA CYS A 48 -2.99 3.08 -7.13
C CYS A 48 -2.55 2.94 -8.59
N GLY A 49 -2.28 1.72 -9.04
CA GLY A 49 -1.84 1.49 -10.42
C GLY A 49 -0.52 2.17 -10.72
N THR A 50 -0.37 2.61 -11.96
CA THR A 50 0.88 3.19 -12.45
C THR A 50 0.83 4.72 -12.57
N ASP A 51 -0.36 5.30 -12.56
CA ASP A 51 -0.54 6.74 -12.79
C ASP A 51 -0.52 7.50 -11.46
N VAL A 52 0.67 7.58 -10.90
CA VAL A 52 0.92 8.25 -9.62
C VAL A 52 2.08 9.22 -9.81
N SER A 53 1.94 10.44 -9.31
CA SER A 53 3.00 11.42 -9.29
C SER A 53 3.18 11.99 -7.89
N PHE A 54 4.37 12.52 -7.65
CA PHE A 54 4.74 13.08 -6.35
C PHE A 54 5.32 14.47 -6.53
N GLU A 55 4.85 15.41 -5.74
CA GLU A 55 5.50 16.69 -5.57
C GLU A 55 6.48 16.56 -4.41
N GLY A 56 7.67 17.12 -4.56
CA GLY A 56 8.71 17.00 -3.55
C GLY A 56 9.54 15.74 -3.66
N GLU A 57 9.66 15.18 -4.85
CA GLU A 57 10.35 13.90 -5.09
C GLU A 57 11.76 13.82 -4.51
N GLY A 58 12.47 14.97 -4.44
CA GLY A 58 13.82 15.01 -3.86
C GLY A 58 13.86 14.60 -2.38
N ASN A 59 12.72 14.58 -1.73
CA ASN A 59 12.60 14.17 -0.32
C ASN A 59 12.16 12.74 -0.16
N ILE A 60 12.06 11.98 -1.24
CA ILE A 60 11.71 10.56 -1.18
C ILE A 60 12.99 9.74 -1.15
N SER A 61 13.11 8.88 -0.14
CA SER A 61 14.14 7.84 -0.09
C SER A 61 13.50 6.51 -0.40
N VAL A 62 14.23 5.65 -1.11
CA VAL A 62 13.72 4.36 -1.54
C VAL A 62 14.60 3.25 -1.00
N PHE A 63 13.98 2.25 -0.40
CA PHE A 63 14.65 1.04 0.05
C PHE A 63 14.28 -0.11 -0.87
N ASN A 64 15.30 -0.77 -1.40
CA ASN A 64 15.12 -1.93 -2.26
C ASN A 64 14.84 -3.15 -1.37
N SER A 65 13.55 -3.41 -1.10
CA SER A 65 13.15 -4.40 -0.11
C SER A 65 13.23 -5.85 -0.61
N SER A 66 13.14 -6.04 -1.92
CA SER A 66 13.25 -7.37 -2.54
C SER A 66 13.60 -7.22 -4.01
N ASP A 67 13.78 -8.35 -4.70
CA ASP A 67 14.07 -8.35 -6.13
C ASP A 67 12.92 -7.77 -6.95
N TRP A 68 11.69 -7.88 -6.45
CA TRP A 68 10.49 -7.49 -7.21
C TRP A 68 9.85 -6.20 -6.73
N ALA A 69 10.29 -5.64 -5.59
CA ALA A 69 9.63 -4.47 -5.02
C ALA A 69 10.58 -3.55 -4.29
N GLU A 70 10.17 -2.30 -4.20
CA GLU A 70 10.87 -1.28 -3.43
C GLU A 70 9.87 -0.50 -2.59
N ARG A 71 10.35 0.16 -1.54
CA ARG A 71 9.52 0.90 -0.60
C ARG A 71 10.04 2.32 -0.48
N GLY A 72 9.14 3.28 -0.62
CA GLY A 72 9.50 4.69 -0.53
C GLY A 72 8.99 5.33 0.75
N PHE A 73 9.75 6.28 1.26
CA PHE A 73 9.38 7.01 2.46
C PHE A 73 9.93 8.43 2.40
N CYS A 74 9.29 9.33 3.15
CA CYS A 74 9.74 10.72 3.26
C CYS A 74 11.01 10.77 4.11
N ASN A 75 12.09 11.33 3.58
CA ASN A 75 13.33 11.40 4.34
C ASN A 75 13.35 12.51 5.40
N LYS A 76 12.31 13.34 5.46
CA LYS A 76 12.18 14.39 6.46
C LYS A 76 11.36 13.97 7.66
N CYS A 77 10.25 13.23 7.45
CA CYS A 77 9.38 12.82 8.55
C CYS A 77 9.27 11.31 8.71
N GLY A 78 9.79 10.54 7.75
CA GLY A 78 9.75 9.08 7.82
C GLY A 78 8.43 8.44 7.42
N SER A 79 7.43 9.23 6.99
CA SER A 79 6.16 8.64 6.56
C SER A 79 6.39 7.65 5.45
N HIS A 80 5.80 6.45 5.55
CA HIS A 80 5.85 5.48 4.47
C HIS A 80 4.93 5.95 3.35
N LEU A 81 5.45 5.98 2.12
CA LEU A 81 4.74 6.54 0.99
C LEU A 81 4.20 5.49 0.05
N PHE A 82 4.96 4.42 -0.18
CA PHE A 82 4.51 3.40 -1.12
C PHE A 82 5.32 2.11 -1.02
N TYR A 83 4.68 1.05 -1.46
CA TYR A 83 5.28 -0.20 -1.89
C TYR A 83 5.09 -0.22 -3.39
N ARG A 84 6.17 -0.42 -4.16
CA ARG A 84 6.10 -0.36 -5.62
C ARG A 84 6.64 -1.65 -6.23
N LEU A 85 5.80 -2.29 -7.03
CA LEU A 85 6.21 -3.45 -7.82
C LEU A 85 7.04 -2.95 -9.00
N LYS A 86 8.30 -3.36 -9.06
CA LYS A 86 9.28 -2.82 -10.03
C LYS A 86 8.90 -3.10 -11.47
N GLU A 87 8.54 -4.34 -11.77
CA GLU A 87 8.24 -4.76 -13.13
C GLU A 87 6.99 -4.10 -13.67
N ARG A 88 5.93 -4.10 -12.87
CA ARG A 88 4.64 -3.50 -13.26
C ARG A 88 4.59 -2.00 -13.04
N LYS A 89 5.56 -1.45 -12.33
CA LYS A 89 5.59 -0.03 -11.94
C LYS A 89 4.31 0.37 -11.21
N GLN A 90 3.79 -0.54 -10.42
CA GLN A 90 2.52 -0.39 -9.75
C GLN A 90 2.73 0.05 -8.30
N TYR A 91 2.04 1.10 -7.90
CA TYR A 91 2.12 1.68 -6.56
C TYR A 91 1.02 1.16 -5.66
N ILE A 92 1.41 0.71 -4.49
CA ILE A 92 0.50 0.36 -3.39
C ILE A 92 0.77 1.37 -2.29
N ILE A 93 -0.22 2.17 -1.95
CA ILE A 93 -0.02 3.34 -1.09
C ILE A 93 -0.85 3.21 0.18
N PRO A 94 -0.24 3.42 1.38
CA PRO A 94 -0.99 3.42 2.64
C PRO A 94 -2.19 4.37 2.54
N MET A 95 -3.38 3.88 2.82
CA MET A 95 -4.59 4.66 2.63
C MET A 95 -4.69 5.86 3.57
N GLY A 96 -3.98 5.81 4.71
CA GLY A 96 -3.98 6.91 5.67
C GLY A 96 -3.33 8.19 5.16
N LEU A 97 -2.58 8.12 4.05
CA LEU A 97 -1.96 9.31 3.46
C LEU A 97 -2.94 10.17 2.68
N PHE A 98 -4.07 9.61 2.25
CA PHE A 98 -5.02 10.33 1.41
C PHE A 98 -5.90 11.29 2.21
N ASP A 99 -6.17 12.45 1.63
CA ASP A 99 -6.94 13.51 2.29
C ASP A 99 -8.38 13.11 2.52
N ASP A 100 -8.99 12.41 1.55
CA ASP A 100 -10.38 11.93 1.63
C ASP A 100 -10.39 10.41 1.71
N GLN A 101 -10.88 9.87 2.81
CA GLN A 101 -10.92 8.44 3.06
C GLN A 101 -12.36 7.90 3.19
N GLU A 102 -13.35 8.73 2.95
CA GLU A 102 -14.77 8.38 3.19
C GLU A 102 -15.26 7.24 2.30
N THR A 103 -14.71 7.11 1.10
CA THR A 103 -15.15 6.09 0.14
C THR A 103 -14.38 4.79 0.23
N PHE A 104 -13.38 4.70 1.08
CA PHE A 104 -12.57 3.48 1.22
C PHE A 104 -13.37 2.38 1.91
N VAL A 105 -13.21 1.16 1.40
CA VAL A 105 -13.85 -0.04 1.94
C VAL A 105 -12.78 -1.08 2.24
N PHE A 106 -12.78 -1.63 3.44
CA PHE A 106 -11.85 -2.69 3.79
C PHE A 106 -12.30 -3.98 3.11
N ASN A 107 -11.56 -4.41 2.10
CA ASN A 107 -12.00 -5.45 1.17
C ASN A 107 -11.28 -6.78 1.32
N ASP A 108 -9.98 -6.79 1.64
CA ASP A 108 -9.21 -8.02 1.63
C ASP A 108 -8.07 -8.01 2.63
N GLN A 109 -7.64 -9.23 2.99
CA GLN A 109 -6.46 -9.42 3.82
C GLN A 109 -5.53 -10.39 3.10
N LEU A 110 -4.27 -9.97 2.94
CA LEU A 110 -3.25 -10.76 2.24
C LEU A 110 -2.29 -11.38 3.25
N PHE A 111 -1.79 -12.57 2.93
CA PHE A 111 -0.91 -13.32 3.83
C PHE A 111 -1.59 -13.57 5.18
N ILE A 112 -2.86 -13.95 5.13
CA ILE A 112 -3.67 -14.16 6.35
C ILE A 112 -3.08 -15.25 7.24
N ASP A 113 -2.40 -16.23 6.67
CA ASP A 113 -1.73 -17.30 7.39
C ASP A 113 -0.46 -16.85 8.13
N LYS A 114 0.04 -15.65 7.81
CA LYS A 114 1.19 -15.06 8.49
C LYS A 114 0.79 -14.06 9.57
N LYS A 115 -0.51 -13.82 9.72
CA LYS A 115 -1.01 -12.89 10.73
C LYS A 115 -0.72 -13.43 12.13
N PRO A 116 -0.10 -12.61 13.01
CA PRO A 116 0.07 -13.00 14.42
C PRO A 116 -1.29 -13.20 15.10
N SER A 117 -1.31 -14.03 16.14
CA SER A 117 -2.55 -14.37 16.83
C SER A 117 -3.09 -13.27 17.75
N PHE A 118 -2.28 -12.23 18.02
CA PHE A 118 -2.66 -11.23 19.01
C PHE A 118 -3.59 -10.13 18.48
N TYR A 119 -3.95 -10.16 17.20
CA TYR A 119 -4.95 -9.24 16.67
C TYR A 119 -5.78 -9.89 15.58
N SER A 120 -6.98 -9.36 15.36
CA SER A 120 -7.87 -9.76 14.28
C SER A 120 -8.81 -8.60 13.95
N PHE A 121 -9.21 -8.52 12.69
CA PHE A 121 -10.19 -7.53 12.26
C PHE A 121 -11.59 -8.13 12.34
N ALA A 122 -12.55 -7.36 12.80
CA ALA A 122 -13.95 -7.77 12.84
C ALA A 122 -14.62 -7.74 11.45
N ASN A 123 -14.03 -6.99 10.54
CA ASN A 123 -14.57 -6.82 9.19
C ASN A 123 -14.56 -8.15 8.42
N LYS A 124 -15.59 -8.34 7.62
CA LYS A 124 -15.62 -9.49 6.69
C LYS A 124 -14.86 -9.09 5.42
N THR A 125 -13.84 -9.85 5.11
CA THR A 125 -12.93 -9.55 4.00
C THR A 125 -12.68 -10.83 3.19
N ASN A 126 -12.15 -10.63 1.98
CA ASN A 126 -11.65 -11.74 1.16
C ASN A 126 -10.22 -12.02 1.59
N ASP A 127 -10.00 -13.17 2.21
CA ASP A 127 -8.71 -13.49 2.80
C ASP A 127 -7.90 -14.41 1.90
N MET A 128 -6.61 -14.11 1.74
CA MET A 128 -5.69 -14.89 0.93
C MET A 128 -4.47 -15.30 1.74
N THR A 129 -4.09 -16.57 1.62
CA THR A 129 -2.84 -17.09 2.20
C THR A 129 -1.65 -16.63 1.36
N GLU A 130 -0.44 -16.81 1.91
CA GLU A 130 0.80 -16.55 1.16
C GLU A 130 0.80 -17.28 -0.17
N ALA A 131 0.47 -18.58 -0.16
CA ALA A 131 0.44 -19.39 -1.38
C ALA A 131 -0.54 -18.83 -2.41
N GLU A 132 -1.71 -18.40 -1.97
CA GLU A 132 -2.73 -17.83 -2.86
C GLU A 132 -2.27 -16.48 -3.45
N VAL A 133 -1.63 -15.65 -2.63
CA VAL A 133 -1.11 -14.36 -3.11
C VAL A 133 -0.02 -14.58 -4.14
N LEU A 134 0.93 -15.48 -3.86
CA LEU A 134 2.02 -15.75 -4.78
C LEU A 134 1.50 -16.34 -6.09
N ASP A 135 0.51 -17.21 -6.02
CA ASP A 135 -0.09 -17.79 -7.22
C ASP A 135 -0.77 -16.73 -8.08
N LYS A 136 -1.51 -15.82 -7.45
CA LYS A 136 -2.22 -14.76 -8.16
C LYS A 136 -1.27 -13.77 -8.85
N TYR A 137 -0.17 -13.40 -8.18
CA TYR A 137 0.72 -12.35 -8.69
C TYR A 137 1.92 -12.89 -9.46
N ALA A 138 2.41 -14.10 -9.13
CA ALA A 138 3.56 -14.68 -9.82
C ALA A 138 3.22 -15.18 -11.23
N GLY A 139 1.96 -15.53 -11.46
CA GLY A 139 1.51 -16.01 -12.76
C GLY A 139 1.29 -14.93 -13.80
N ASN A 140 1.53 -13.68 -13.46
CA ASN A 140 1.28 -12.57 -14.38
C ASN A 140 2.57 -11.95 -14.85
#